data_25dbbe4b5ba964fae9aedae908034dc1
#
_entry.id   25dbbe4b5ba964fae9aedae908034dc1
#
_cell.length_a   1.000
_cell.length_b   1.000
_cell.length_c   1.000
_cell.angle_alpha   90.00
_cell.angle_beta   90.00
_cell.angle_gamma   90.00
#
_symmetry.space_group_name_H-M   'P 1'
#
loop_
_entity.id
_entity.type
_entity.pdbx_description
1 polymer ?
#
loop_
_entity_poly.entity_id
_entity_poly.type
_entity_poly.pdbx_seq_one_letter_code
_entity_poly.pdbx_strand_id
1 'polypeptide(L)'
;MGLDDDSKFITIGENIHTTRVVRRKGKLVNERPNGDEAVRYLDVNKKRRYLIIPEKIKQTQDYQEGRVKHITIAIQSAMSGQGSEADEGMKYLYSLAHRQINAGADFLDLNVDEISVKPEEQQTAMQWIVQTIQPISTVPLSIDSSSIDTLKVGLETSSNHQGRVLLNSASLERLDALDLVKQHDTQVIVTAAGEAGMPQNSDERVANASQIVENALAKGISIEDIFIDPLVFPISVDAEFGNHCLDAIRMLRQRYGNEINITGGFSNVSFGLPSRRLINDVFINLAVDAGADSGIID
;
A
#
# COMPACT_ATOMS: atom_id res chain seq x y z
N MET A 1 -1.97 -16.85 20.64
CA MET A 1 -1.54 -18.08 19.99
C MET A 1 -0.74 -17.59 18.79
N GLY A 2 0.59 -17.55 18.89
CA GLY A 2 1.45 -17.02 17.80
C GLY A 2 1.35 -17.87 16.54
N LEU A 3 1.93 -17.36 15.45
CA LEU A 3 2.04 -18.12 14.20
C LEU A 3 2.64 -19.51 14.50
N ASP A 4 2.12 -20.57 13.89
CA ASP A 4 2.77 -21.89 13.92
C ASP A 4 4.20 -21.71 13.39
N ASP A 5 5.17 -22.45 13.98
CA ASP A 5 6.63 -22.29 13.74
C ASP A 5 7.04 -22.38 12.25
N ASP A 6 6.13 -22.85 11.36
CA ASP A 6 6.29 -22.98 9.91
C ASP A 6 5.47 -21.94 9.09
N SER A 7 4.66 -21.07 9.70
CA SER A 7 3.84 -20.10 8.95
C SER A 7 4.63 -18.84 8.63
N LYS A 8 4.82 -18.57 7.34
CA LYS A 8 5.48 -17.36 6.84
C LYS A 8 4.54 -16.15 6.97
N PHE A 9 5.04 -15.03 7.53
CA PHE A 9 4.34 -13.76 7.49
C PHE A 9 4.27 -13.21 6.04
N ILE A 10 3.08 -12.88 5.54
CA ILE A 10 2.86 -12.36 4.19
C ILE A 10 3.13 -10.85 4.18
N THR A 11 4.07 -10.42 3.36
CA THR A 11 4.46 -9.01 3.24
C THR A 11 3.89 -8.40 1.96
N ILE A 12 3.02 -7.39 2.12
CA ILE A 12 2.52 -6.55 1.03
C ILE A 12 3.39 -5.30 0.98
N GLY A 13 4.26 -5.22 -0.03
CA GLY A 13 5.31 -4.20 -0.12
C GLY A 13 4.77 -2.87 -0.64
N GLU A 14 4.62 -1.87 0.23
CA GLU A 14 4.00 -0.57 -0.05
C GLU A 14 5.06 0.52 -0.27
N ASN A 15 5.81 0.51 -1.35
CA ASN A 15 6.74 1.59 -1.65
C ASN A 15 6.49 2.33 -2.98
N ILE A 16 5.57 1.83 -3.83
CA ILE A 16 5.13 2.50 -5.06
C ILE A 16 3.73 3.08 -4.84
N HIS A 17 3.66 4.11 -4.02
CA HIS A 17 2.43 4.73 -3.56
C HIS A 17 2.53 6.25 -3.63
N THR A 18 1.63 6.91 -4.35
CA THR A 18 1.73 8.36 -4.65
C THR A 18 1.55 9.28 -3.45
N THR A 19 1.01 8.79 -2.33
CA THR A 19 0.97 9.53 -1.05
C THR A 19 2.34 9.65 -0.38
N ARG A 20 3.33 8.83 -0.79
CA ARG A 20 4.65 8.80 -0.14
C ARG A 20 5.46 10.04 -0.41
N VAL A 21 6.05 10.59 0.65
CA VAL A 21 6.85 11.79 0.60
C VAL A 21 8.24 11.58 1.20
N VAL A 22 9.23 12.30 0.67
CA VAL A 22 10.51 12.51 1.33
C VAL A 22 10.62 13.96 1.78
N ARG A 23 11.33 14.21 2.90
CA ARG A 23 11.54 15.56 3.39
C ARG A 23 12.49 16.33 2.48
N ARG A 24 12.09 17.52 2.02
CA ARG A 24 12.91 18.41 1.17
C ARG A 24 14.30 18.71 1.78
N LYS A 25 14.36 18.96 3.09
CA LYS A 25 15.63 19.16 3.82
C LYS A 25 16.18 17.86 4.43
N GLY A 26 15.71 16.71 3.95
CA GLY A 26 16.14 15.40 4.43
C GLY A 26 17.38 14.89 3.68
N LYS A 27 17.91 13.75 4.14
CA LYS A 27 19.12 13.14 3.58
C LYS A 27 19.00 12.69 2.10
N LEU A 28 17.77 12.49 1.61
CA LEU A 28 17.53 11.98 0.25
C LEU A 28 17.40 13.09 -0.79
N VAL A 29 17.04 14.32 -0.39
CA VAL A 29 16.96 15.45 -1.31
C VAL A 29 18.28 16.21 -1.30
N ASN A 30 18.86 16.42 -2.48
CA ASN A 30 20.17 17.03 -2.64
C ASN A 30 20.12 18.08 -3.76
N GLU A 31 20.77 19.21 -3.55
CA GLU A 31 21.07 20.16 -4.61
C GLU A 31 22.29 19.65 -5.40
N ARG A 32 22.18 19.65 -6.72
CA ARG A 32 23.25 19.27 -7.63
C ARG A 32 24.13 20.48 -8.00
N PRO A 33 25.35 20.26 -8.51
CA PRO A 33 26.25 21.37 -8.90
C PRO A 33 25.66 22.34 -9.94
N ASN A 34 24.68 21.92 -10.73
CA ASN A 34 23.98 22.74 -11.70
C ASN A 34 22.76 23.50 -11.11
N GLY A 35 22.53 23.41 -9.79
CA GLY A 35 21.42 24.06 -9.09
C GLY A 35 20.11 23.26 -9.06
N ASP A 36 20.02 22.10 -9.70
CA ASP A 36 18.82 21.25 -9.65
C ASP A 36 18.68 20.58 -8.29
N GLU A 37 17.49 20.62 -7.70
CA GLU A 37 17.15 19.75 -6.58
C GLU A 37 16.71 18.38 -7.09
N ALA A 38 17.16 17.31 -6.45
CA ALA A 38 16.89 15.94 -6.86
C ALA A 38 16.76 14.98 -5.68
N VAL A 39 15.97 13.94 -5.84
CA VAL A 39 15.90 12.82 -4.90
C VAL A 39 16.99 11.82 -5.26
N ARG A 40 17.95 11.64 -4.33
CA ARG A 40 19.06 10.69 -4.47
C ARG A 40 18.58 9.27 -4.15
N TYR A 41 18.95 8.32 -5.00
CA TYR A 41 18.67 6.90 -4.79
C TYR A 41 19.81 6.01 -5.32
N LEU A 42 19.70 4.71 -5.09
CA LEU A 42 20.55 3.68 -5.72
C LEU A 42 19.69 2.90 -6.71
N ASP A 43 20.16 2.78 -7.96
CA ASP A 43 19.49 1.93 -8.95
C ASP A 43 19.71 0.43 -8.66
N VAL A 44 19.13 -0.44 -9.48
CA VAL A 44 19.22 -1.91 -9.33
C VAL A 44 20.65 -2.43 -9.34
N ASN A 45 21.58 -1.69 -9.95
CA ASN A 45 23.02 -1.98 -9.99
C ASN A 45 23.81 -1.31 -8.85
N LYS A 46 23.10 -0.77 -7.83
CA LYS A 46 23.67 -0.02 -6.70
C LYS A 46 24.44 1.26 -7.13
N LYS A 47 24.21 1.76 -8.33
CA LYS A 47 24.77 3.01 -8.81
C LYS A 47 23.94 4.18 -8.27
N ARG A 48 24.63 5.22 -7.77
CA ARG A 48 23.96 6.46 -7.29
C ARG A 48 23.33 7.22 -8.45
N ARG A 49 22.07 7.55 -8.31
CA ARG A 49 21.22 8.23 -9.30
C ARG A 49 20.46 9.38 -8.65
N TYR A 50 19.84 10.21 -9.48
CA TYR A 50 19.17 11.43 -9.06
C TYR A 50 17.88 11.64 -9.88
N LEU A 51 16.74 11.49 -9.23
CA LEU A 51 15.45 11.87 -9.80
C LEU A 51 15.26 13.38 -9.62
N ILE A 52 15.33 14.14 -10.71
CA ILE A 52 15.19 15.60 -10.70
C ILE A 52 13.79 15.99 -10.22
N ILE A 53 13.69 17.02 -9.39
CA ILE A 53 12.42 17.62 -8.95
C ILE A 53 12.03 18.69 -9.95
N PRO A 54 10.98 18.50 -10.77
CA PRO A 54 10.55 19.45 -11.79
C PRO A 54 10.07 20.78 -11.17
N GLU A 55 10.23 21.89 -11.87
CA GLU A 55 9.79 23.21 -11.42
C GLU A 55 8.29 23.27 -11.09
N LYS A 56 7.45 22.56 -11.85
CA LYS A 56 6.00 22.44 -11.58
C LYS A 56 5.70 21.87 -10.18
N ILE A 57 6.53 20.94 -9.72
CA ILE A 57 6.39 20.32 -8.39
C ILE A 57 6.81 21.30 -7.30
N LYS A 58 7.84 22.12 -7.53
CA LYS A 58 8.30 23.12 -6.56
C LYS A 58 7.25 24.21 -6.27
N GLN A 59 6.24 24.36 -7.15
CA GLN A 59 5.11 25.27 -6.98
C GLN A 59 3.96 24.66 -6.17
N THR A 60 3.97 23.35 -5.89
CA THR A 60 2.91 22.69 -5.12
C THR A 60 2.97 23.05 -3.63
N GLN A 61 1.82 23.00 -2.95
CA GLN A 61 1.74 23.22 -1.51
C GLN A 61 2.60 22.21 -0.75
N ASP A 62 2.56 20.92 -1.11
CA ASP A 62 3.38 19.89 -0.47
C ASP A 62 4.87 20.27 -0.46
N TYR A 63 5.38 20.68 -1.61
CA TYR A 63 6.79 21.07 -1.71
C TYR A 63 7.12 22.31 -0.88
N GLN A 64 6.24 23.33 -0.84
CA GLN A 64 6.41 24.52 -0.01
C GLN A 64 6.41 24.18 1.48
N GLU A 65 5.65 23.17 1.89
CA GLU A 65 5.61 22.64 3.25
C GLU A 65 6.75 21.64 3.53
N GLY A 66 7.66 21.47 2.59
CA GLY A 66 8.86 20.63 2.76
C GLY A 66 8.66 19.14 2.48
N ARG A 67 7.57 18.77 1.78
CA ARG A 67 7.26 17.40 1.36
C ARG A 67 7.48 17.24 -0.15
N VAL A 68 8.23 16.23 -0.56
CA VAL A 68 8.48 15.92 -1.97
C VAL A 68 7.80 14.60 -2.31
N LYS A 69 6.77 14.63 -3.15
CA LYS A 69 6.02 13.45 -3.65
C LYS A 69 6.84 12.73 -4.72
N HIS A 70 7.85 11.99 -4.30
CA HIS A 70 8.85 11.41 -5.18
C HIS A 70 8.30 10.32 -6.11
N ILE A 71 7.28 9.57 -5.68
CA ILE A 71 6.61 8.56 -6.53
C ILE A 71 5.82 9.23 -7.64
N THR A 72 5.05 10.28 -7.30
CA THR A 72 4.34 11.11 -8.29
C THR A 72 5.30 11.68 -9.34
N ILE A 73 6.46 12.21 -8.90
CA ILE A 73 7.50 12.71 -9.81
C ILE A 73 7.98 11.60 -10.75
N ALA A 74 8.32 10.42 -10.20
CA ALA A 74 8.84 9.31 -10.98
C ALA A 74 7.83 8.82 -12.04
N ILE A 75 6.56 8.63 -11.64
CA ILE A 75 5.49 8.20 -12.56
C ILE A 75 5.27 9.27 -13.64
N GLN A 76 5.09 10.53 -13.27
CA GLN A 76 4.85 11.62 -14.24
C GLN A 76 6.02 11.82 -15.20
N SER A 77 7.27 11.73 -14.71
CA SER A 77 8.46 11.82 -15.56
C SER A 77 8.53 10.66 -16.56
N ALA A 78 8.26 9.43 -16.08
CA ALA A 78 8.31 8.24 -16.93
C ALA A 78 7.18 8.21 -17.97
N MET A 79 5.95 8.61 -17.61
CA MET A 79 4.79 8.62 -18.50
C MET A 79 4.84 9.73 -19.56
N SER A 80 5.29 10.93 -19.18
CA SER A 80 5.16 12.14 -19.99
C SER A 80 6.50 12.73 -20.41
N GLY A 81 7.60 12.29 -19.81
CA GLY A 81 8.94 12.76 -20.10
C GLY A 81 9.48 12.17 -21.41
N GLN A 82 10.51 12.80 -21.94
CA GLN A 82 11.26 12.33 -23.11
C GLN A 82 12.73 12.17 -22.75
N GLY A 83 13.39 11.20 -23.40
CA GLY A 83 14.83 10.99 -23.22
C GLY A 83 15.24 10.65 -21.79
N SER A 84 16.17 11.42 -21.23
CA SER A 84 16.78 11.10 -19.93
C SER A 84 15.84 11.21 -18.74
N GLU A 85 14.78 12.05 -18.80
CA GLU A 85 13.85 12.21 -17.68
C GLU A 85 12.93 10.99 -17.54
N ALA A 86 12.40 10.51 -18.66
CA ALA A 86 11.60 9.29 -18.68
C ALA A 86 12.42 8.08 -18.22
N ASP A 87 13.64 7.93 -18.72
CA ASP A 87 14.57 6.87 -18.33
C ASP A 87 14.91 6.91 -16.83
N GLU A 88 15.10 8.10 -16.26
CA GLU A 88 15.38 8.25 -14.83
C GLU A 88 14.16 7.92 -13.95
N GLY A 89 12.94 8.32 -14.34
CA GLY A 89 11.71 7.94 -13.70
C GLY A 89 11.49 6.43 -13.68
N MET A 90 11.69 5.77 -14.83
CA MET A 90 11.62 4.30 -14.94
C MET A 90 12.64 3.60 -14.02
N LYS A 91 13.90 4.02 -14.03
CA LYS A 91 14.94 3.45 -13.16
C LYS A 91 14.63 3.63 -11.68
N TYR A 92 14.01 4.75 -11.32
CA TYR A 92 13.59 4.98 -9.95
C TYR A 92 12.52 3.98 -9.52
N LEU A 93 11.44 3.82 -10.30
CA LEU A 93 10.37 2.86 -10.02
C LEU A 93 10.89 1.42 -9.98
N TYR A 94 11.75 1.03 -10.92
CA TYR A 94 12.38 -0.29 -10.92
C TYR A 94 13.24 -0.53 -9.67
N SER A 95 13.96 0.48 -9.20
CA SER A 95 14.76 0.35 -7.98
C SER A 95 13.89 0.12 -6.74
N LEU A 96 12.71 0.72 -6.70
CA LEU A 96 11.74 0.52 -5.61
C LEU A 96 11.14 -0.88 -5.65
N ALA A 97 10.66 -1.34 -6.81
CA ALA A 97 10.11 -2.68 -6.98
C ALA A 97 11.14 -3.75 -6.60
N HIS A 98 12.35 -3.68 -7.15
CA HIS A 98 13.43 -4.61 -6.83
C HIS A 98 13.85 -4.58 -5.35
N ARG A 99 13.79 -3.41 -4.70
CA ARG A 99 14.10 -3.31 -3.27
C ARG A 99 13.10 -4.12 -2.44
N GLN A 100 11.81 -4.03 -2.75
CA GLN A 100 10.76 -4.78 -2.04
C GLN A 100 10.87 -6.29 -2.31
N ILE A 101 11.03 -6.69 -3.57
CA ILE A 101 11.20 -8.09 -3.94
C ILE A 101 12.43 -8.69 -3.23
N ASN A 102 13.56 -8.00 -3.25
CA ASN A 102 14.80 -8.45 -2.60
C ASN A 102 14.69 -8.46 -1.06
N ALA A 103 13.79 -7.70 -0.48
CA ALA A 103 13.48 -7.72 0.95
C ALA A 103 12.50 -8.84 1.34
N GLY A 104 11.98 -9.59 0.37
CA GLY A 104 11.10 -10.73 0.60
C GLY A 104 9.60 -10.39 0.57
N ALA A 105 9.21 -9.28 -0.07
CA ALA A 105 7.80 -8.99 -0.29
C ALA A 105 7.10 -10.09 -1.09
N ASP A 106 5.88 -10.45 -0.67
CA ASP A 106 5.03 -11.44 -1.34
C ASP A 106 4.10 -10.79 -2.36
N PHE A 107 3.82 -9.48 -2.20
CA PHE A 107 3.09 -8.64 -3.15
C PHE A 107 3.79 -7.31 -3.34
N LEU A 108 3.64 -6.69 -4.52
CA LEU A 108 3.97 -5.29 -4.74
C LEU A 108 2.69 -4.46 -4.81
N ASP A 109 2.49 -3.59 -3.84
CA ASP A 109 1.36 -2.68 -3.78
C ASP A 109 1.57 -1.44 -4.64
N LEU A 110 0.60 -1.15 -5.51
CA LEU A 110 0.63 -0.05 -6.46
C LEU A 110 -0.54 0.89 -6.23
N ASN A 111 -0.26 2.13 -5.84
CA ASN A 111 -1.26 3.18 -5.66
C ASN A 111 -0.90 4.45 -6.42
N VAL A 112 -1.88 5.00 -7.15
CA VAL A 112 -1.73 6.22 -7.97
C VAL A 112 -2.76 7.30 -7.62
N ASP A 113 -3.49 7.17 -6.51
CA ASP A 113 -4.61 8.05 -6.18
C ASP A 113 -4.24 9.52 -6.12
N GLU A 114 -3.01 9.86 -5.69
CA GLU A 114 -2.52 11.24 -5.62
C GLU A 114 -1.71 11.69 -6.84
N ILE A 115 -1.81 10.98 -7.98
CA ILE A 115 -1.17 11.41 -9.23
C ILE A 115 -1.84 12.65 -9.79
N SER A 116 -3.17 12.73 -9.66
CA SER A 116 -4.05 13.82 -10.11
C SER A 116 -5.37 13.78 -9.36
N VAL A 117 -6.10 14.90 -9.40
CA VAL A 117 -7.49 14.99 -8.91
C VAL A 117 -8.51 14.52 -9.95
N LYS A 118 -8.07 14.22 -11.18
CA LYS A 118 -8.94 13.78 -12.27
C LYS A 118 -8.96 12.26 -12.37
N PRO A 119 -10.14 11.61 -12.26
CA PRO A 119 -10.25 10.16 -12.28
C PRO A 119 -9.63 9.50 -13.52
N GLU A 120 -9.80 10.10 -14.70
CA GLU A 120 -9.25 9.58 -15.95
C GLU A 120 -7.71 9.60 -16.00
N GLU A 121 -7.07 10.55 -15.31
CA GLU A 121 -5.61 10.58 -15.17
C GLU A 121 -5.11 9.52 -14.18
N GLN A 122 -5.87 9.25 -13.11
CA GLN A 122 -5.60 8.16 -12.17
C GLN A 122 -5.71 6.80 -12.87
N GLN A 123 -6.78 6.56 -13.62
CA GLN A 123 -6.98 5.33 -14.39
C GLN A 123 -5.86 5.11 -15.41
N THR A 124 -5.50 6.15 -16.16
CA THR A 124 -4.38 6.09 -17.12
C THR A 124 -3.06 5.77 -16.43
N ALA A 125 -2.81 6.37 -15.27
CA ALA A 125 -1.60 6.10 -14.49
C ALA A 125 -1.59 4.68 -13.90
N MET A 126 -2.74 4.17 -13.44
CA MET A 126 -2.87 2.80 -12.94
C MET A 126 -2.59 1.79 -14.06
N GLN A 127 -3.20 1.97 -15.22
CA GLN A 127 -2.92 1.14 -16.39
C GLN A 127 -1.42 1.13 -16.72
N TRP A 128 -0.82 2.31 -16.78
CA TRP A 128 0.59 2.47 -17.12
C TRP A 128 1.52 1.82 -16.10
N ILE A 129 1.28 2.03 -14.79
CA ILE A 129 2.17 1.49 -13.75
C ILE A 129 2.09 -0.04 -13.67
N VAL A 130 0.90 -0.63 -13.84
CA VAL A 130 0.73 -2.08 -13.93
C VAL A 130 1.52 -2.64 -15.11
N GLN A 131 1.35 -2.08 -16.31
CA GLN A 131 2.10 -2.49 -17.51
C GLN A 131 3.62 -2.32 -17.35
N THR A 132 4.05 -1.38 -16.51
CA THR A 132 5.46 -1.08 -16.28
C THR A 132 6.10 -2.01 -15.23
N ILE A 133 5.40 -2.29 -14.15
CA ILE A 133 5.96 -3.03 -13.00
C ILE A 133 5.76 -4.53 -13.14
N GLN A 134 4.61 -4.99 -13.65
CA GLN A 134 4.33 -6.43 -13.73
C GLN A 134 5.39 -7.22 -14.52
N PRO A 135 5.92 -6.76 -15.67
CA PRO A 135 6.91 -7.52 -16.43
C PRO A 135 8.24 -7.75 -15.69
N ILE A 136 8.57 -6.92 -14.72
CA ILE A 136 9.81 -7.02 -13.93
C ILE A 136 9.59 -7.62 -12.54
N SER A 137 8.33 -7.83 -12.15
CA SER A 137 7.99 -8.42 -10.85
C SER A 137 8.10 -9.94 -10.90
N THR A 138 8.62 -10.53 -9.84
CA THR A 138 8.62 -11.97 -9.59
C THR A 138 7.55 -12.39 -8.58
N VAL A 139 6.76 -11.43 -8.09
CA VAL A 139 5.66 -11.62 -7.15
C VAL A 139 4.39 -10.95 -7.71
N PRO A 140 3.19 -11.39 -7.30
CA PRO A 140 1.94 -10.77 -7.74
C PRO A 140 1.83 -9.30 -7.31
N LEU A 141 1.00 -8.56 -8.02
CA LEU A 141 0.68 -7.17 -7.68
C LEU A 141 -0.45 -7.10 -6.67
N SER A 142 -0.44 -6.06 -5.85
CA SER A 142 -1.59 -5.55 -5.10
C SER A 142 -2.05 -4.26 -5.78
N ILE A 143 -3.30 -4.21 -6.21
CA ILE A 143 -3.89 -3.03 -6.86
C ILE A 143 -4.64 -2.24 -5.79
N ASP A 144 -4.10 -1.09 -5.43
CA ASP A 144 -4.60 -0.24 -4.37
C ASP A 144 -5.17 1.06 -4.92
N SER A 145 -6.44 1.31 -4.64
CA SER A 145 -7.09 2.60 -4.90
C SER A 145 -8.35 2.80 -4.06
N SER A 146 -8.63 4.05 -3.75
CA SER A 146 -9.92 4.48 -3.20
C SER A 146 -11.04 4.51 -4.25
N SER A 147 -10.71 4.52 -5.55
CA SER A 147 -11.63 4.55 -6.68
C SER A 147 -11.89 3.17 -7.26
N ILE A 148 -13.16 2.77 -7.32
CA ILE A 148 -13.56 1.48 -7.91
C ILE A 148 -13.19 1.38 -9.39
N ASP A 149 -13.31 2.48 -10.14
CA ASP A 149 -12.95 2.52 -11.55
C ASP A 149 -11.44 2.37 -11.76
N THR A 150 -10.63 2.93 -10.86
CA THR A 150 -9.16 2.78 -10.89
C THR A 150 -8.76 1.34 -10.52
N LEU A 151 -9.42 0.72 -9.51
CA LEU A 151 -9.24 -0.70 -9.19
C LEU A 151 -9.56 -1.58 -10.41
N LYS A 152 -10.70 -1.35 -11.05
CA LYS A 152 -11.12 -2.09 -12.24
C LYS A 152 -10.08 -2.01 -13.35
N VAL A 153 -9.60 -0.81 -13.70
CA VAL A 153 -8.57 -0.63 -14.74
C VAL A 153 -7.28 -1.36 -14.37
N GLY A 154 -6.85 -1.29 -13.10
CA GLY A 154 -5.68 -2.02 -12.61
C GLY A 154 -5.83 -3.53 -12.77
N LEU A 155 -6.98 -4.09 -12.39
CA LEU A 155 -7.27 -5.52 -12.50
C LEU A 155 -7.40 -5.98 -13.96
N GLU A 156 -8.09 -5.22 -14.82
CA GLU A 156 -8.20 -5.52 -16.25
C GLU A 156 -6.84 -5.50 -16.98
N THR A 157 -5.89 -4.72 -16.46
CA THR A 157 -4.54 -4.61 -17.02
C THR A 157 -3.58 -5.67 -16.47
N SER A 158 -3.82 -6.13 -15.25
CA SER A 158 -2.96 -7.11 -14.56
C SER A 158 -3.18 -8.53 -15.07
N SER A 159 -2.27 -9.42 -14.70
CA SER A 159 -2.39 -10.86 -14.96
C SER A 159 -1.91 -11.68 -13.77
N ASN A 160 -2.39 -12.91 -13.64
CA ASN A 160 -2.04 -13.84 -12.55
C ASN A 160 -0.78 -14.68 -12.84
N HIS A 161 0.13 -14.21 -13.72
CA HIS A 161 1.34 -14.98 -14.09
C HIS A 161 2.30 -15.24 -12.93
N GLN A 162 2.42 -14.29 -11.99
CA GLN A 162 3.28 -14.40 -10.80
C GLN A 162 2.53 -14.89 -9.56
N GLY A 163 1.26 -15.23 -9.69
CA GLY A 163 0.31 -15.55 -8.62
C GLY A 163 -0.93 -14.66 -8.73
N ARG A 164 -1.96 -14.97 -7.93
CA ARG A 164 -3.20 -14.18 -7.96
C ARG A 164 -2.98 -12.77 -7.43
N VAL A 165 -3.49 -11.80 -8.16
CA VAL A 165 -3.45 -10.38 -7.80
C VAL A 165 -4.27 -10.14 -6.52
N LEU A 166 -3.86 -9.19 -5.70
CA LEU A 166 -4.56 -8.76 -4.49
C LEU A 166 -5.31 -7.45 -4.79
N LEU A 167 -6.60 -7.39 -4.52
CA LEU A 167 -7.40 -6.17 -4.57
C LEU A 167 -7.31 -5.45 -3.20
N ASN A 168 -6.85 -4.22 -3.17
CA ASN A 168 -6.74 -3.38 -1.97
C ASN A 168 -7.59 -2.10 -2.18
N SER A 169 -8.81 -1.99 -1.67
CA SER A 169 -9.54 -2.86 -0.77
C SER A 169 -11.06 -2.80 -1.03
N ALA A 170 -11.80 -3.73 -0.47
CA ALA A 170 -13.25 -3.66 -0.33
C ALA A 170 -13.63 -3.16 1.08
N SER A 171 -14.78 -2.49 1.19
CA SER A 171 -15.36 -2.04 2.47
C SER A 171 -16.87 -2.10 2.41
N LEU A 172 -17.55 -1.88 3.54
CA LEU A 172 -19.03 -1.84 3.59
C LEU A 172 -19.60 -0.73 2.70
N GLU A 173 -18.86 0.37 2.49
CA GLU A 173 -19.24 1.43 1.54
C GLU A 173 -18.98 1.07 0.08
N ARG A 174 -18.14 0.06 -0.20
CA ARG A 174 -17.69 -0.34 -1.54
C ARG A 174 -17.82 -1.85 -1.75
N LEU A 175 -19.03 -2.38 -1.57
CA LEU A 175 -19.33 -3.80 -1.74
C LEU A 175 -19.21 -4.27 -3.21
N ASP A 176 -19.30 -3.36 -4.17
CA ASP A 176 -19.08 -3.60 -5.60
C ASP A 176 -17.63 -4.01 -5.90
N ALA A 177 -16.66 -3.65 -5.07
CA ALA A 177 -15.29 -4.17 -5.18
C ALA A 177 -15.24 -5.71 -5.09
N LEU A 178 -16.14 -6.35 -4.32
CA LEU A 178 -16.22 -7.80 -4.22
C LEU A 178 -16.65 -8.46 -5.54
N ASP A 179 -17.39 -7.75 -6.39
CA ASP A 179 -17.76 -8.25 -7.73
C ASP A 179 -16.54 -8.29 -8.64
N LEU A 180 -15.63 -7.30 -8.53
CA LEU A 180 -14.35 -7.29 -9.24
C LEU A 180 -13.47 -8.47 -8.79
N VAL A 181 -13.44 -8.80 -7.49
CA VAL A 181 -12.71 -9.97 -6.97
C VAL A 181 -13.13 -11.25 -7.69
N LYS A 182 -14.44 -11.47 -7.82
CA LYS A 182 -14.99 -12.65 -8.53
C LYS A 182 -14.72 -12.61 -10.02
N GLN A 183 -14.87 -11.44 -10.63
CA GLN A 183 -14.67 -11.29 -12.08
C GLN A 183 -13.22 -11.56 -12.50
N HIS A 184 -12.25 -11.17 -11.67
CA HIS A 184 -10.82 -11.23 -12.02
C HIS A 184 -10.07 -12.36 -11.30
N ASP A 185 -10.74 -13.19 -10.51
CA ASP A 185 -10.13 -14.27 -9.71
C ASP A 185 -8.94 -13.77 -8.87
N THR A 186 -9.20 -12.78 -8.02
CA THR A 186 -8.19 -12.15 -7.15
C THR A 186 -8.37 -12.52 -5.69
N GLN A 187 -7.35 -12.26 -4.88
CA GLN A 187 -7.46 -12.14 -3.43
C GLN A 187 -7.96 -10.73 -3.07
N VAL A 188 -8.39 -10.51 -1.83
CA VAL A 188 -8.95 -9.22 -1.43
C VAL A 188 -8.58 -8.82 0.00
N ILE A 189 -8.18 -7.56 0.18
CA ILE A 189 -8.17 -6.92 1.49
C ILE A 189 -9.59 -6.36 1.75
N VAL A 190 -10.18 -6.77 2.87
CA VAL A 190 -11.44 -6.21 3.36
C VAL A 190 -11.18 -5.36 4.60
N THR A 191 -11.62 -4.12 4.59
CA THR A 191 -11.36 -3.20 5.71
C THR A 191 -12.52 -3.14 6.69
N ALA A 192 -12.22 -2.89 7.96
CA ALA A 192 -13.20 -2.67 9.01
C ALA A 192 -13.88 -1.28 8.98
N ALA A 193 -13.80 -0.56 7.84
CA ALA A 193 -14.56 0.67 7.64
C ALA A 193 -16.05 0.37 7.59
N GLY A 194 -16.84 1.07 8.40
CA GLY A 194 -18.30 0.93 8.47
C GLY A 194 -19.01 1.84 7.46
N GLU A 195 -20.27 1.56 7.16
CA GLU A 195 -21.13 2.41 6.32
C GLU A 195 -21.31 3.83 6.90
N ALA A 196 -21.31 3.96 8.21
CA ALA A 196 -21.47 5.23 8.91
C ALA A 196 -20.16 5.95 9.22
N GLY A 197 -19.01 5.38 8.84
CA GLY A 197 -17.68 5.95 9.08
C GLY A 197 -16.67 4.99 9.70
N MET A 198 -15.59 5.54 10.22
CA MET A 198 -14.48 4.78 10.80
C MET A 198 -14.80 4.23 12.18
N PRO A 199 -14.42 2.98 12.50
CA PRO A 199 -14.68 2.35 13.80
C PRO A 199 -13.91 3.06 14.93
N GLN A 200 -14.55 3.20 16.09
CA GLN A 200 -13.97 3.89 17.24
C GLN A 200 -13.28 2.93 18.22
N ASN A 201 -13.71 1.69 18.29
CA ASN A 201 -13.24 0.69 19.27
C ASN A 201 -13.04 -0.70 18.61
N SER A 202 -12.64 -1.68 19.42
CA SER A 202 -12.41 -3.06 18.95
C SER A 202 -13.70 -3.75 18.50
N ASP A 203 -14.82 -3.54 19.22
CA ASP A 203 -16.08 -4.20 18.91
C ASP A 203 -16.65 -3.74 17.55
N GLU A 204 -16.58 -2.44 17.26
CA GLU A 204 -16.98 -1.89 15.96
C GLU A 204 -16.10 -2.40 14.83
N ARG A 205 -14.76 -2.51 15.05
CA ARG A 205 -13.85 -3.12 14.07
C ARG A 205 -14.24 -4.55 13.75
N VAL A 206 -14.50 -5.35 14.78
CA VAL A 206 -14.90 -6.76 14.62
C VAL A 206 -16.28 -6.88 13.96
N ALA A 207 -17.23 -6.05 14.33
CA ALA A 207 -18.57 -6.05 13.73
C ALA A 207 -18.50 -5.73 12.22
N ASN A 208 -17.84 -4.62 11.86
CA ASN A 208 -17.70 -4.19 10.47
C ASN A 208 -16.92 -5.21 9.64
N ALA A 209 -15.76 -5.70 10.15
CA ALA A 209 -14.96 -6.71 9.48
C ALA A 209 -15.76 -8.01 9.28
N SER A 210 -16.53 -8.44 10.27
CA SER A 210 -17.35 -9.64 10.14
C SER A 210 -18.43 -9.48 9.09
N GLN A 211 -19.08 -8.33 9.04
CA GLN A 211 -20.11 -8.06 8.05
C GLN A 211 -19.56 -8.08 6.61
N ILE A 212 -18.40 -7.45 6.36
CA ILE A 212 -17.79 -7.48 5.01
C ILE A 212 -17.27 -8.89 4.64
N VAL A 213 -16.74 -9.66 5.60
CA VAL A 213 -16.36 -11.07 5.38
C VAL A 213 -17.58 -11.90 5.02
N GLU A 214 -18.71 -11.76 5.73
CA GLU A 214 -19.96 -12.46 5.40
C GLU A 214 -20.45 -12.13 3.98
N ASN A 215 -20.37 -10.86 3.57
CA ASN A 215 -20.68 -10.45 2.20
C ASN A 215 -19.75 -11.09 1.17
N ALA A 216 -18.46 -11.16 1.45
CA ALA A 216 -17.47 -11.81 0.56
C ALA A 216 -17.75 -13.30 0.40
N LEU A 217 -17.99 -14.02 1.51
CA LEU A 217 -18.33 -15.43 1.52
C LEU A 217 -19.65 -15.70 0.78
N ALA A 218 -20.67 -14.86 0.97
CA ALA A 218 -21.95 -14.96 0.27
C ALA A 218 -21.82 -14.79 -1.24
N LYS A 219 -20.82 -14.01 -1.72
CA LYS A 219 -20.46 -13.91 -3.13
C LYS A 219 -19.60 -15.07 -3.61
N GLY A 220 -19.25 -16.04 -2.76
CA GLY A 220 -18.46 -17.22 -3.07
C GLY A 220 -16.95 -16.92 -3.22
N ILE A 221 -16.44 -15.93 -2.51
CA ILE A 221 -15.00 -15.72 -2.31
C ILE A 221 -14.55 -16.70 -1.22
N SER A 222 -13.45 -17.42 -1.45
CA SER A 222 -12.90 -18.37 -0.47
C SER A 222 -12.33 -17.62 0.75
N ILE A 223 -12.45 -18.23 1.94
CA ILE A 223 -12.01 -17.58 3.17
C ILE A 223 -10.49 -17.31 3.18
N GLU A 224 -9.71 -18.22 2.61
CA GLU A 224 -8.26 -18.11 2.46
C GLU A 224 -7.80 -16.98 1.52
N ASP A 225 -8.73 -16.44 0.71
CA ASP A 225 -8.48 -15.33 -0.21
C ASP A 225 -8.75 -13.96 0.42
N ILE A 226 -9.26 -13.96 1.65
CA ILE A 226 -9.64 -12.74 2.38
C ILE A 226 -8.54 -12.33 3.35
N PHE A 227 -8.13 -11.07 3.27
CA PHE A 227 -7.21 -10.39 4.19
C PHE A 227 -7.99 -9.33 4.95
N ILE A 228 -8.22 -9.52 6.25
CA ILE A 228 -8.94 -8.53 7.07
C ILE A 228 -7.96 -7.45 7.52
N ASP A 229 -8.24 -6.18 7.19
CA ASP A 229 -7.59 -5.02 7.80
C ASP A 229 -8.51 -4.41 8.87
N PRO A 230 -8.22 -4.58 10.17
CA PRO A 230 -8.99 -3.99 11.26
C PRO A 230 -8.83 -2.48 11.38
N LEU A 231 -8.04 -1.85 10.54
CA LEU A 231 -7.65 -0.44 10.49
C LEU A 231 -6.78 0.00 11.67
N VAL A 232 -5.58 0.44 11.32
CA VAL A 232 -4.60 0.97 12.27
C VAL A 232 -4.66 2.49 12.27
N PHE A 233 -5.05 3.08 13.39
CA PHE A 233 -5.08 4.53 13.57
C PHE A 233 -3.89 5.02 14.40
N PRO A 234 -3.46 6.30 14.19
CA PRO A 234 -2.33 6.87 14.90
C PRO A 234 -2.56 6.98 16.41
N ILE A 235 -1.64 6.43 17.20
CA ILE A 235 -1.68 6.59 18.67
C ILE A 235 -1.33 8.02 19.12
N SER A 236 -0.87 8.86 18.21
CA SER A 236 -0.73 10.31 18.45
C SER A 236 -2.06 11.05 18.53
N VAL A 237 -3.14 10.48 18.00
CA VAL A 237 -4.51 11.03 18.06
C VAL A 237 -5.22 10.50 19.29
N ASP A 238 -5.19 9.20 19.51
CA ASP A 238 -5.72 8.54 20.70
C ASP A 238 -4.84 7.31 21.03
N ALA A 239 -4.32 7.26 22.26
CA ALA A 239 -3.43 6.19 22.74
C ALA A 239 -4.12 4.81 22.70
N GLU A 240 -5.45 4.75 22.89
CA GLU A 240 -6.22 3.50 22.88
C GLU A 240 -6.40 2.90 21.49
N PHE A 241 -6.19 3.65 20.40
CA PHE A 241 -6.33 3.12 19.04
C PHE A 241 -5.42 1.91 18.77
N GLY A 242 -4.22 1.90 19.36
CA GLY A 242 -3.32 0.75 19.27
C GLY A 242 -3.92 -0.49 19.94
N ASN A 243 -4.43 -0.35 21.18
CA ASN A 243 -5.06 -1.42 21.94
C ASN A 243 -6.31 -1.93 21.21
N HIS A 244 -7.18 -1.05 20.74
CA HIS A 244 -8.39 -1.41 20.01
C HIS A 244 -8.08 -2.22 18.74
N CYS A 245 -6.99 -1.90 18.02
CA CYS A 245 -6.57 -2.67 16.86
C CYS A 245 -6.08 -4.07 17.26
N LEU A 246 -5.21 -4.17 18.28
CA LEU A 246 -4.68 -5.45 18.75
C LEU A 246 -5.78 -6.36 19.31
N ASP A 247 -6.75 -5.80 20.03
CA ASP A 247 -7.89 -6.57 20.55
C ASP A 247 -8.79 -7.04 19.41
N ALA A 248 -9.05 -6.19 18.40
CA ALA A 248 -9.79 -6.60 17.21
C ALA A 248 -9.10 -7.76 16.46
N ILE A 249 -7.77 -7.71 16.31
CA ILE A 249 -6.99 -8.81 15.71
C ILE A 249 -7.21 -10.12 16.49
N ARG A 250 -7.09 -10.08 17.84
CA ARG A 250 -7.31 -11.28 18.69
C ARG A 250 -8.72 -11.84 18.53
N MET A 251 -9.74 -10.98 18.56
CA MET A 251 -11.13 -11.37 18.43
C MET A 251 -11.45 -11.96 17.04
N LEU A 252 -10.91 -11.36 15.96
CA LEU A 252 -11.06 -11.84 14.60
C LEU A 252 -10.34 -13.19 14.40
N ARG A 253 -9.12 -13.36 14.95
CA ARG A 253 -8.40 -14.62 14.91
C ARG A 253 -9.12 -15.72 15.71
N GLN A 254 -9.71 -15.38 16.85
CA GLN A 254 -10.54 -16.32 17.62
C GLN A 254 -11.80 -16.73 16.85
N ARG A 255 -12.40 -15.80 16.10
CA ARG A 255 -13.66 -16.05 15.36
C ARG A 255 -13.44 -16.90 14.10
N TYR A 256 -12.40 -16.64 13.34
CA TYR A 256 -12.19 -17.22 12.01
C TYR A 256 -11.07 -18.28 11.96
N GLY A 257 -10.29 -18.44 13.02
CA GLY A 257 -9.14 -19.37 13.02
C GLY A 257 -8.02 -18.92 12.09
N ASN A 258 -7.23 -19.88 11.57
CA ASN A 258 -6.10 -19.60 10.70
C ASN A 258 -6.44 -19.69 9.20
N GLU A 259 -7.70 -19.88 8.87
CA GLU A 259 -8.15 -20.00 7.46
C GLU A 259 -8.23 -18.62 6.77
N ILE A 260 -8.43 -17.54 7.54
CA ILE A 260 -8.46 -16.16 7.04
C ILE A 260 -7.14 -15.45 7.34
N ASN A 261 -6.71 -14.55 6.45
CA ASN A 261 -5.54 -13.72 6.71
C ASN A 261 -5.96 -12.43 7.46
N ILE A 262 -5.08 -11.96 8.35
CA ILE A 262 -5.28 -10.68 9.06
C ILE A 262 -4.08 -9.79 8.79
N THR A 263 -4.34 -8.65 8.14
CA THR A 263 -3.36 -7.68 7.68
C THR A 263 -3.54 -6.32 8.33
N GLY A 264 -2.76 -5.33 7.90
CA GLY A 264 -2.96 -3.93 8.26
C GLY A 264 -1.83 -3.04 7.79
N GLY A 265 -2.14 -1.76 7.60
CA GLY A 265 -1.15 -0.71 7.39
C GLY A 265 -0.47 -0.34 8.71
N PHE A 266 0.35 -1.23 9.28
CA PHE A 266 0.88 -1.12 10.64
C PHE A 266 1.73 0.14 10.87
N SER A 267 2.31 0.74 9.84
CA SER A 267 3.05 2.00 9.92
C SER A 267 2.20 3.20 10.32
N ASN A 268 0.88 3.11 10.20
CA ASN A 268 -0.05 4.19 10.56
C ASN A 268 -0.06 4.46 12.07
N VAL A 269 0.22 3.45 12.90
CA VAL A 269 0.25 3.58 14.38
C VAL A 269 1.15 4.73 14.83
N SER A 270 2.27 4.95 14.16
CA SER A 270 3.28 5.94 14.53
C SER A 270 3.14 7.28 13.80
N PHE A 271 2.06 7.50 13.02
CA PHE A 271 1.91 8.73 12.27
C PHE A 271 1.90 9.95 13.20
N GLY A 272 2.67 10.99 12.84
CA GLY A 272 2.84 12.19 13.67
C GLY A 272 3.86 12.08 14.81
N LEU A 273 4.42 10.91 15.09
CA LEU A 273 5.36 10.68 16.20
C LEU A 273 6.84 10.67 15.74
N PRO A 274 7.78 10.99 16.63
CA PRO A 274 9.21 10.78 16.39
C PRO A 274 9.55 9.27 16.47
N SER A 275 10.73 8.89 15.95
CA SER A 275 11.24 7.51 16.01
C SER A 275 10.30 6.45 15.44
N ARG A 276 9.56 6.79 14.39
CA ARG A 276 8.51 5.95 13.78
C ARG A 276 8.93 4.50 13.57
N ARG A 277 10.17 4.28 13.08
CA ARG A 277 10.65 2.92 12.80
C ARG A 277 10.58 2.02 14.05
N LEU A 278 11.07 2.51 15.19
CA LEU A 278 11.04 1.74 16.43
C LEU A 278 9.60 1.42 16.87
N ILE A 279 8.70 2.39 16.77
CA ILE A 279 7.28 2.20 17.12
C ILE A 279 6.64 1.18 16.17
N ASN A 280 6.90 1.28 14.87
CA ASN A 280 6.39 0.33 13.88
C ASN A 280 6.89 -1.08 14.13
N ASP A 281 8.20 -1.24 14.37
CA ASP A 281 8.82 -2.55 14.64
C ASP A 281 8.18 -3.22 15.86
N VAL A 282 7.96 -2.46 16.95
CA VAL A 282 7.28 -2.96 18.15
C VAL A 282 5.82 -3.31 17.87
N PHE A 283 5.09 -2.43 17.18
CA PHE A 283 3.66 -2.64 16.91
C PHE A 283 3.41 -3.84 15.99
N ILE A 284 4.25 -4.05 14.97
CA ILE A 284 4.18 -5.23 14.11
C ILE A 284 4.35 -6.51 14.94
N ASN A 285 5.33 -6.57 15.84
CA ASN A 285 5.51 -7.73 16.71
C ASN A 285 4.27 -7.97 17.59
N LEU A 286 3.69 -6.92 18.19
CA LEU A 286 2.46 -7.02 18.97
C LEU A 286 1.26 -7.48 18.13
N ALA A 287 1.16 -7.05 16.87
CA ALA A 287 0.12 -7.48 15.96
C ALA A 287 0.26 -8.97 15.58
N VAL A 288 1.49 -9.44 15.34
CA VAL A 288 1.79 -10.87 15.11
C VAL A 288 1.44 -11.69 16.34
N ASP A 289 1.83 -11.26 17.54
CA ASP A 289 1.46 -11.92 18.81
C ASP A 289 -0.07 -11.92 19.03
N ALA A 290 -0.77 -10.92 18.53
CA ALA A 290 -2.23 -10.87 18.57
C ALA A 290 -2.90 -11.80 17.54
N GLY A 291 -2.17 -12.24 16.51
CA GLY A 291 -2.65 -13.16 15.48
C GLY A 291 -2.66 -12.61 14.06
N ALA A 292 -2.04 -11.46 13.77
CA ALA A 292 -1.81 -11.01 12.41
C ALA A 292 -0.77 -11.91 11.73
N ASP A 293 -1.01 -12.26 10.46
CA ASP A 293 -0.15 -13.12 9.65
C ASP A 293 0.29 -12.44 8.34
N SER A 294 -0.11 -11.21 8.16
CA SER A 294 0.26 -10.40 6.99
C SER A 294 0.32 -8.92 7.36
N GLY A 295 0.94 -8.10 6.49
CA GLY A 295 1.05 -6.66 6.73
C GLY A 295 1.43 -5.86 5.48
N ILE A 296 0.89 -4.64 5.39
CA ILE A 296 1.24 -3.65 4.38
C ILE A 296 2.40 -2.84 4.96
N ILE A 297 3.58 -3.04 4.43
CA ILE A 297 4.83 -2.50 5.00
C ILE A 297 5.84 -2.10 3.93
N ASP A 298 6.82 -1.20 4.29
CA ASP A 298 7.91 -0.70 3.41
C ASP A 298 9.25 -1.36 3.74
#